data_f5f620e986cf786aba122747c05d427c
#
_entry.id   f5f620e986cf786aba122747c05d427c
#
_cell.length_a   1.000
_cell.length_b   1.000
_cell.length_c   1.000
_cell.angle_alpha   90.00
_cell.angle_beta   90.00
_cell.angle_gamma   90.00
#
_symmetry.space_group_name_H-M   'P 1'
#
loop_
_entity.id
_entity.type
_entity.pdbx_description
1 polymer ?
#
loop_
_entity_poly.entity_id
_entity_poly.type
_entity_poly.pdbx_seq_one_letter_code
_entity_poly.pdbx_strand_id
1 'polypeptide(L)'
;MTEQDSGQDARLVVLAHVEAFNEHSTARLLDSLSKDAVWATGQDIVTGRAELARLFDQGLWDLAPSLDVRSLVVDGTAVAAQLYEELTLDGERQGFHIAVFFAISDGLIRTAKVYREGSADIDQS
;
A
#
# COMPACT_ATOMS: atom_id res chain seq x y z
N MET A 1 -7.91 -16.58 20.29
CA MET A 1 -6.97 -15.97 19.35
C MET A 1 -5.96 -15.15 20.12
N THR A 2 -4.73 -15.24 19.75
CA THR A 2 -3.62 -14.57 20.43
C THR A 2 -3.20 -13.33 19.66
N GLU A 3 -2.44 -12.46 20.32
CA GLU A 3 -1.86 -11.30 19.66
C GLU A 3 -0.95 -11.70 18.52
N GLN A 4 -0.29 -12.81 18.65
CA GLN A 4 0.59 -13.34 17.63
C GLN A 4 -0.19 -13.64 16.34
N ASP A 5 -1.38 -14.23 16.50
CA ASP A 5 -2.25 -14.50 15.35
C ASP A 5 -2.71 -13.22 14.69
N SER A 6 -3.04 -12.19 15.48
CA SER A 6 -3.45 -10.89 14.95
C SER A 6 -2.33 -10.24 14.15
N GLY A 7 -1.09 -10.31 14.64
CA GLY A 7 0.06 -9.75 13.93
C GLY A 7 0.33 -10.49 12.63
N GLN A 8 0.20 -11.80 12.65
CA GLN A 8 0.39 -12.61 11.45
C GLN A 8 -0.69 -12.34 10.42
N ASP A 9 -1.94 -12.19 10.87
CA ASP A 9 -3.04 -11.86 9.98
C ASP A 9 -2.82 -10.49 9.33
N ALA A 10 -2.34 -9.51 10.10
CA ALA A 10 -2.07 -8.19 9.58
C ALA A 10 -0.98 -8.22 8.49
N ARG A 11 0.08 -8.99 8.71
CA ARG A 11 1.13 -9.19 7.72
C ARG A 11 0.56 -9.76 6.42
N LEU A 12 -0.26 -10.80 6.53
CA LEU A 12 -0.85 -11.45 5.36
C LEU A 12 -1.78 -10.52 4.60
N VAL A 13 -2.53 -9.68 5.32
CA VAL A 13 -3.41 -8.71 4.68
C VAL A 13 -2.60 -7.74 3.83
N VAL A 14 -1.50 -7.23 4.37
CA VAL A 14 -0.65 -6.28 3.63
C VAL A 14 0.00 -6.96 2.43
N LEU A 15 0.50 -8.19 2.59
CA LEU A 15 1.12 -8.89 1.47
C LEU A 15 0.12 -9.17 0.36
N ALA A 16 -1.11 -9.56 0.70
CA ALA A 16 -2.17 -9.77 -0.29
C ALA A 16 -2.53 -8.47 -1.00
N HIS A 17 -2.54 -7.36 -0.25
CA HIS A 17 -2.79 -6.04 -0.81
C HIS A 17 -1.72 -5.66 -1.84
N VAL A 18 -0.45 -5.87 -1.52
CA VAL A 18 0.65 -5.59 -2.45
C VAL A 18 0.53 -6.46 -3.70
N GLU A 19 0.19 -7.72 -3.54
CA GLU A 19 0.01 -8.62 -4.67
C GLU A 19 -1.10 -8.14 -5.59
N ALA A 20 -2.25 -7.77 -5.03
CA ALA A 20 -3.38 -7.25 -5.82
C ALA A 20 -2.99 -5.95 -6.53
N PHE A 21 -2.22 -5.11 -5.87
CA PHE A 21 -1.72 -3.87 -6.46
C PHE A 21 -0.84 -4.17 -7.67
N ASN A 22 0.08 -5.12 -7.55
CA ASN A 22 0.99 -5.47 -8.63
C ASN A 22 0.26 -6.11 -9.81
N GLU A 23 -0.88 -6.73 -9.57
CA GLU A 23 -1.72 -7.29 -10.63
C GLU A 23 -2.60 -6.23 -11.28
N HIS A 24 -2.59 -5.01 -10.78
CA HIS A 24 -3.45 -3.91 -11.20
C HIS A 24 -4.93 -4.31 -11.16
N SER A 25 -5.29 -5.09 -10.13
CA SER A 25 -6.66 -5.56 -9.95
C SER A 25 -7.40 -4.68 -8.94
N THR A 26 -8.19 -3.75 -9.43
CA THR A 26 -8.97 -2.89 -8.56
C THR A 26 -9.92 -3.71 -7.68
N ALA A 27 -10.57 -4.72 -8.25
CA ALA A 27 -11.50 -5.55 -7.49
C ALA A 27 -10.81 -6.26 -6.31
N ARG A 28 -9.67 -6.90 -6.56
CA ARG A 28 -8.93 -7.59 -5.50
C ARG A 28 -8.36 -6.62 -4.49
N LEU A 29 -7.91 -5.45 -4.96
CA LEU A 29 -7.38 -4.42 -4.09
C LEU A 29 -8.46 -3.93 -3.13
N LEU A 30 -9.66 -3.66 -3.65
CA LEU A 30 -10.78 -3.21 -2.82
C LEU A 30 -11.20 -4.27 -1.81
N ASP A 31 -11.05 -5.56 -2.15
CA ASP A 31 -11.35 -6.64 -1.21
C ASP A 31 -10.43 -6.61 0.02
N SER A 32 -9.27 -6.00 -0.08
CA SER A 32 -8.34 -5.85 1.05
C SER A 32 -8.65 -4.63 1.91
N LEU A 33 -9.57 -3.77 1.48
CA LEU A 33 -9.84 -2.50 2.13
C LEU A 33 -11.19 -2.52 2.83
N SER A 34 -11.26 -1.85 4.00
CA SER A 34 -12.53 -1.71 4.69
C SER A 34 -13.46 -0.77 3.89
N LYS A 35 -14.74 -0.83 4.23
CA LYS A 35 -15.76 -0.03 3.55
C LYS A 35 -15.43 1.47 3.57
N ASP A 36 -14.91 1.94 4.68
CA ASP A 36 -14.60 3.35 4.90
C ASP A 36 -13.09 3.62 4.89
N ALA A 37 -12.33 2.80 4.17
CA ALA A 37 -10.88 2.91 4.14
C ALA A 37 -10.44 4.31 3.73
N VAL A 38 -9.38 4.79 4.38
CA VAL A 38 -8.78 6.09 4.10
C VAL A 38 -7.38 5.88 3.58
N TRP A 39 -7.09 6.48 2.45
CA TRP A 39 -5.78 6.40 1.80
C TRP A 39 -5.21 7.80 1.72
N ALA A 40 -4.06 8.03 2.33
CA ALA A 40 -3.38 9.32 2.26
C ALA A 40 -2.09 9.15 1.48
N THR A 41 -1.94 9.96 0.43
CA THR A 41 -0.73 9.95 -0.38
C THR A 41 -0.43 11.38 -0.82
N GLY A 42 0.80 11.84 -0.59
CA GLY A 42 1.13 13.23 -0.85
C GLY A 42 0.25 14.15 -0.03
N GLN A 43 -0.42 15.06 -0.68
CA GLN A 43 -1.34 16.00 -0.02
C GLN A 43 -2.80 15.58 -0.18
N ASP A 44 -3.04 14.42 -0.78
CA ASP A 44 -4.39 13.95 -1.08
C ASP A 44 -4.84 12.92 -0.07
N ILE A 45 -6.11 13.01 0.29
CA ILE A 45 -6.77 12.01 1.13
C ILE A 45 -7.98 11.50 0.35
N VAL A 46 -8.03 10.19 0.15
CA VAL A 46 -9.10 9.54 -0.59
C VAL A 46 -9.82 8.60 0.38
N THR A 47 -11.12 8.73 0.48
CA THR A 47 -11.91 7.96 1.43
C THR A 47 -13.00 7.17 0.71
N GLY A 48 -13.12 5.92 1.09
CA GLY A 48 -14.19 5.04 0.62
C GLY A 48 -13.85 4.30 -0.66
N ARG A 49 -14.50 3.16 -0.84
CA ARG A 49 -14.20 2.27 -1.95
C ARG A 49 -14.44 2.89 -3.33
N ALA A 50 -15.51 3.68 -3.47
CA ALA A 50 -15.82 4.28 -4.77
C ALA A 50 -14.73 5.26 -5.20
N GLU A 51 -14.28 6.12 -4.29
CA GLU A 51 -13.24 7.08 -4.60
C GLU A 51 -11.90 6.39 -4.82
N LEU A 52 -11.61 5.36 -4.05
CA LEU A 52 -10.38 4.59 -4.22
C LEU A 52 -10.37 3.87 -5.57
N ALA A 53 -11.52 3.31 -5.98
CA ALA A 53 -11.61 2.66 -7.28
C ALA A 53 -11.28 3.65 -8.40
N ARG A 54 -11.76 4.89 -8.29
CA ARG A 54 -11.44 5.92 -9.29
C ARG A 54 -9.96 6.24 -9.31
N LEU A 55 -9.36 6.35 -8.13
CA LEU A 55 -7.92 6.63 -8.04
C LEU A 55 -7.11 5.57 -8.79
N PHE A 56 -7.45 4.31 -8.59
CA PHE A 56 -6.74 3.20 -9.22
C PHE A 56 -7.05 3.12 -10.73
N ASP A 57 -8.33 3.10 -11.08
CA ASP A 57 -8.76 2.88 -12.47
C ASP A 57 -8.47 4.06 -13.40
N GLN A 58 -8.59 5.28 -12.89
CA GLN A 58 -8.53 6.47 -13.74
C GLN A 58 -7.21 7.22 -13.63
N GLY A 59 -6.27 6.71 -12.88
CA GLY A 59 -5.01 7.39 -12.72
C GLY A 59 -3.84 6.46 -12.50
N LEU A 60 -3.89 5.70 -11.42
CA LEU A 60 -2.71 4.96 -10.97
C LEU A 60 -2.27 3.87 -11.94
N TRP A 61 -3.22 3.06 -12.44
CA TRP A 61 -2.85 1.96 -13.36
C TRP A 61 -2.23 2.44 -14.67
N ASP A 62 -2.55 3.67 -15.08
CA ASP A 62 -1.95 4.23 -16.30
C ASP A 62 -0.45 4.45 -16.15
N LEU A 63 0.04 4.56 -14.92
CA LEU A 63 1.46 4.71 -14.65
C LEU A 63 2.20 3.38 -14.55
N ALA A 64 1.49 2.28 -14.74
CA ALA A 64 2.04 0.92 -14.65
C ALA A 64 2.84 0.71 -13.35
N PRO A 65 2.24 0.98 -12.19
CA PRO A 65 2.98 0.92 -10.93
C PRO A 65 3.29 -0.51 -10.50
N SER A 66 4.41 -0.67 -9.81
CA SER A 66 4.74 -1.92 -9.15
C SER A 66 5.33 -1.62 -7.77
N LEU A 67 5.16 -2.55 -6.85
CA LEU A 67 5.68 -2.45 -5.50
C LEU A 67 6.51 -3.68 -5.18
N ASP A 68 7.68 -3.45 -4.59
CA ASP A 68 8.54 -4.52 -4.10
C ASP A 68 8.70 -4.33 -2.60
N VAL A 69 8.33 -5.35 -1.83
CA VAL A 69 8.40 -5.28 -0.36
C VAL A 69 9.86 -5.43 0.07
N ARG A 70 10.38 -4.43 0.75
CA ARG A 70 11.74 -4.45 1.28
C ARG A 70 11.76 -4.92 2.73
N SER A 71 10.81 -4.45 3.55
CA SER A 71 10.67 -4.94 4.92
C SER A 71 9.27 -4.62 5.43
N LEU A 72 8.83 -5.41 6.41
CA LEU A 72 7.58 -5.18 7.13
C LEU A 72 7.86 -5.20 8.62
N VAL A 73 7.33 -4.22 9.32
CA VAL A 73 7.35 -4.19 10.77
C VAL A 73 5.92 -4.26 11.25
N VAL A 74 5.60 -5.26 12.05
CA VAL A 74 4.22 -5.51 12.49
C VAL A 74 4.14 -5.35 14.00
N ASP A 75 3.16 -4.57 14.44
CA ASP A 75 2.85 -4.40 15.86
C ASP A 75 1.34 -4.53 16.01
N GLY A 76 0.89 -5.73 16.38
CA GLY A 76 -0.53 -6.01 16.48
C GLY A 76 -1.23 -5.84 15.15
N THR A 77 -2.08 -4.81 15.07
CA THR A 77 -2.83 -4.50 13.86
C THR A 77 -2.23 -3.35 13.06
N ALA A 78 -1.06 -2.87 13.46
CA ALA A 78 -0.35 -1.81 12.74
C ALA A 78 0.81 -2.44 11.96
N VAL A 79 0.96 -2.05 10.70
CA VAL A 79 2.03 -2.54 9.84
C VAL A 79 2.72 -1.36 9.19
N ALA A 80 4.05 -1.31 9.31
CA ALA A 80 4.86 -0.35 8.59
C ALA A 80 5.62 -1.11 7.50
N ALA A 81 5.46 -0.69 6.26
CA ALA A 81 6.07 -1.36 5.13
C ALA A 81 7.07 -0.43 4.45
N GLN A 82 8.29 -0.93 4.25
CA GLN A 82 9.23 -0.28 3.34
C GLN A 82 9.09 -0.93 1.98
N LEU A 83 8.80 -0.12 0.98
CA LEU A 83 8.54 -0.61 -0.36
C LEU A 83 9.40 0.15 -1.36
N TYR A 84 9.73 -0.52 -2.46
CA TYR A 84 10.28 0.15 -3.61
C TYR A 84 9.18 0.24 -4.66
N GLU A 85 8.82 1.45 -5.03
CA GLU A 85 7.75 1.71 -6.00
C GLU A 85 8.37 2.12 -7.32
N GLU A 86 7.91 1.50 -8.41
CA GLU A 86 8.29 1.92 -9.75
C GLU A 86 7.05 2.39 -10.50
N LEU A 87 7.19 3.48 -11.21
CA LEU A 87 6.14 4.09 -12.02
C LEU A 87 6.72 4.50 -13.36
N THR A 88 5.88 4.53 -14.37
CA THR A 88 6.26 5.12 -15.67
C THR A 88 5.70 6.53 -15.72
N LEU A 89 6.61 7.50 -15.74
CA LEU A 89 6.27 8.93 -15.80
C LEU A 89 6.87 9.52 -17.05
N ASP A 90 6.04 10.14 -17.88
CA ASP A 90 6.49 10.75 -19.14
C ASP A 90 7.29 9.78 -20.02
N GLY A 91 6.86 8.52 -20.04
CA GLY A 91 7.49 7.49 -20.83
C GLY A 91 8.74 6.88 -20.23
N GLU A 92 9.14 7.30 -19.03
CA GLU A 92 10.34 6.79 -18.38
C GLU A 92 9.99 6.06 -17.10
N ARG A 93 10.66 4.92 -16.88
CA ARG A 93 10.50 4.15 -15.66
C ARG A 93 11.30 4.79 -14.53
N GLN A 94 10.64 5.14 -13.43
CA GLN A 94 11.28 5.77 -12.28
C GLN A 94 10.96 4.98 -11.02
N GLY A 95 11.92 4.95 -10.09
CA GLY A 95 11.78 4.23 -8.84
C GLY A 95 11.85 5.15 -7.65
N PHE A 96 11.10 4.82 -6.61
CA PHE A 96 11.03 5.60 -5.38
C PHE A 96 10.99 4.68 -4.18
N HIS A 97 11.76 5.02 -3.14
CA HIS A 97 11.60 4.35 -1.86
C HIS A 97 10.45 5.01 -1.12
N ILE A 98 9.52 4.21 -0.67
CA ILE A 98 8.36 4.71 0.08
C ILE A 98 8.18 3.90 1.34
N ALA A 99 7.50 4.49 2.31
CA ALA A 99 7.03 3.79 3.49
C ALA A 99 5.52 3.96 3.56
N VAL A 100 4.82 2.88 3.88
CA VAL A 100 3.37 2.93 4.03
C VAL A 100 3.02 2.40 5.41
N PHE A 101 2.22 3.16 6.13
CA PHE A 101 1.73 2.75 7.44
C PHE A 101 0.28 2.33 7.29
N PHE A 102 0.00 1.07 7.64
CA PHE A 102 -1.33 0.49 7.54
C PHE A 102 -1.91 0.27 8.92
N ALA A 103 -3.19 0.55 9.07
CA ALA A 103 -3.97 0.11 10.22
C ALA A 103 -4.97 -0.93 9.75
N ILE A 104 -4.95 -2.09 10.40
CA ILE A 104 -5.78 -3.23 10.03
C ILE A 104 -6.89 -3.38 11.07
N SER A 105 -8.10 -3.66 10.62
CA SER A 105 -9.23 -3.92 11.49
C SER A 105 -10.09 -5.00 10.85
N ASP A 106 -10.38 -6.06 11.60
CA ASP A 106 -11.23 -7.17 11.12
C ASP A 106 -10.71 -7.77 9.82
N GLY A 107 -9.38 -7.88 9.69
CA GLY A 107 -8.77 -8.49 8.51
C GLY A 107 -8.75 -7.61 7.27
N LEU A 108 -9.09 -6.33 7.42
CA LEU A 108 -9.13 -5.39 6.30
C LEU A 108 -8.29 -4.17 6.62
N ILE A 109 -7.76 -3.53 5.60
CA ILE A 109 -6.99 -2.29 5.75
C ILE A 109 -7.98 -1.15 5.97
N ARG A 110 -7.87 -0.49 7.11
CA ARG A 110 -8.71 0.65 7.44
C ARG A 110 -8.07 1.96 7.00
N THR A 111 -6.77 2.10 7.17
CA THR A 111 -6.04 3.27 6.72
C THR A 111 -4.72 2.86 6.10
N ALA A 112 -4.30 3.62 5.12
CA ALA A 112 -2.97 3.49 4.53
C ALA A 112 -2.42 4.90 4.31
N LYS A 113 -1.27 5.19 4.90
CA LYS A 113 -0.63 6.50 4.71
C LYS A 113 0.73 6.29 4.07
N VAL A 114 0.91 6.90 2.91
CA VAL A 114 2.11 6.76 2.10
C VAL A 114 3.05 7.93 2.35
N TYR A 115 4.31 7.61 2.67
CA TYR A 115 5.38 8.59 2.79
C TYR A 115 6.38 8.35 1.67
N ARG A 116 6.65 9.37 0.88
CA ARG A 116 7.63 9.26 -0.20
C ARG A 116 8.95 9.79 0.26
N GLU A 117 9.99 9.03 -0.06
CA GLU A 117 11.35 9.38 0.31
C GLU A 117 11.86 10.52 -0.56
N GLY A 118 12.46 11.52 0.08
CA GLY A 118 13.09 12.63 -0.62
C GLY A 118 14.54 12.81 -0.25
N SER A 119 15.07 11.97 0.63
CA SER A 119 16.44 12.05 1.09
C SER A 119 17.28 10.98 0.41
N ALA A 120 18.60 11.03 0.66
CA ALA A 120 19.51 10.02 0.13
C ALA A 120 19.19 8.66 0.74
N ASP A 121 19.31 7.64 -0.08
CA ASP A 121 19.03 6.28 0.36
C ASP A 121 20.21 5.67 1.09
N ILE A 122 19.92 4.69 1.91
CA ILE A 122 20.95 3.88 2.56
C ILE A 122 21.44 2.86 1.54
N ASP A 123 22.75 2.79 1.39
CA ASP A 123 23.34 1.80 0.49
C ASP A 123 23.08 0.40 1.03
N GLN A 124 22.44 -0.42 0.22
CA GLN A 124 22.05 -1.78 0.59
C GLN A 124 23.01 -2.85 0.10
N SER A 125 24.06 -2.44 -0.57
CA SER A 125 25.06 -3.40 -1.10
C SER A 125 25.90 -4.06 -0.01
#